data_2f7e399746a6b950afef71c81543bbeb
#
_entry.id   2f7e399746a6b950afef71c81543bbeb
#
_cell.length_a   1.000
_cell.length_b   1.000
_cell.length_c   1.000
_cell.angle_alpha   90.00
_cell.angle_beta   90.00
_cell.angle_gamma   90.00
#
_symmetry.space_group_name_H-M   'P 1'
#
loop_
_entity.id
_entity.type
_entity.pdbx_description
1 polymer ?
#
loop_
_entity_poly.entity_id
_entity_poly.type
_entity_poly.pdbx_seq_one_letter_code
_entity_poly.pdbx_strand_id
1 'polypeptide(L)'
;MKQSIQFYQKSKKLLLALLAVIITAITSAQPLFENPVIETKKIDLAESFNKIEVRGDAIIILTNNLTNSVVLRGDADDLEQATARVKKGKLVVNAAKNYSGSKFIIYLPAGSINSLVTFGNTQILSSGIIKVSDLEILLAGPSHVSIRHEGNLRITPGMGYEITDGRK
;
A
#
# COMPACT_ATOMS: atom_id res chain seq x y z
N MET A 1 40.35 -62.23 5.56
CA MET A 1 40.24 -61.14 6.60
C MET A 1 40.62 -59.75 6.09
N LYS A 2 41.62 -59.55 5.21
CA LYS A 2 42.02 -58.22 4.71
C LYS A 2 41.03 -57.59 3.73
N GLN A 3 40.28 -58.33 2.96
CA GLN A 3 39.35 -57.81 1.94
C GLN A 3 38.07 -57.18 2.55
N SER A 4 37.55 -57.72 3.66
CA SER A 4 36.37 -57.20 4.33
C SER A 4 36.60 -55.83 5.00
N ILE A 5 37.79 -55.56 5.46
CA ILE A 5 38.18 -54.29 6.08
C ILE A 5 38.29 -53.18 5.02
N GLN A 6 38.79 -53.50 3.81
CA GLN A 6 38.88 -52.53 2.73
C GLN A 6 37.50 -52.12 2.18
N PHE A 7 36.55 -53.05 2.14
CA PHE A 7 35.18 -52.77 1.73
C PHE A 7 34.45 -51.82 2.71
N TYR A 8 34.64 -52.06 4.01
CA TYR A 8 34.09 -51.25 5.08
C TYR A 8 34.68 -49.83 5.12
N GLN A 9 35.92 -49.64 4.82
CA GLN A 9 36.57 -48.33 4.74
C GLN A 9 36.12 -47.53 3.50
N LYS A 10 35.90 -48.21 2.36
CA LYS A 10 35.39 -47.57 1.14
C LYS A 10 33.94 -47.12 1.32
N SER A 11 33.08 -47.93 1.95
CA SER A 11 31.68 -47.58 2.22
C SER A 11 31.53 -46.40 3.17
N LYS A 12 32.36 -46.30 4.23
CA LYS A 12 32.39 -45.14 5.14
C LYS A 12 32.78 -43.83 4.45
N LYS A 13 33.77 -43.87 3.55
CA LYS A 13 34.21 -42.70 2.78
C LYS A 13 33.09 -42.24 1.78
N LEU A 14 32.43 -43.22 1.17
CA LEU A 14 31.28 -42.92 0.27
C LEU A 14 30.11 -42.33 1.02
N LEU A 15 29.80 -42.84 2.21
CA LEU A 15 28.72 -42.34 3.07
C LEU A 15 29.01 -40.91 3.59
N LEU A 16 30.25 -40.63 3.95
CA LEU A 16 30.69 -39.29 4.38
C LEU A 16 30.65 -38.29 3.22
N ALA A 17 31.05 -38.71 2.03
CA ALA A 17 30.96 -37.85 0.84
C ALA A 17 29.52 -37.54 0.44
N LEU A 18 28.59 -38.51 0.55
CA LEU A 18 27.17 -38.31 0.30
C LEU A 18 26.54 -37.37 1.32
N LEU A 19 26.91 -37.50 2.61
CA LEU A 19 26.45 -36.63 3.69
C LEU A 19 26.92 -35.17 3.49
N ALA A 20 28.17 -34.98 3.04
CA ALA A 20 28.71 -33.64 2.74
C ALA A 20 27.95 -32.94 1.59
N VAL A 21 27.55 -33.68 0.53
CA VAL A 21 26.78 -33.14 -0.59
C VAL A 21 25.37 -32.72 -0.15
N ILE A 22 24.75 -33.48 0.76
CA ILE A 22 23.39 -33.13 1.28
C ILE A 22 23.46 -31.85 2.14
N ILE A 23 24.50 -31.68 2.94
CA ILE A 23 24.68 -30.50 3.80
C ILE A 23 24.89 -29.23 2.96
N THR A 24 25.62 -29.29 1.85
CA THR A 24 25.83 -28.14 0.96
C THR A 24 24.57 -27.75 0.16
N ALA A 25 23.64 -28.68 -0.11
CA ALA A 25 22.38 -28.39 -0.78
C ALA A 25 21.37 -27.66 0.12
N ILE A 26 21.47 -27.81 1.45
CA ILE A 26 20.55 -27.16 2.40
C ILE A 26 20.92 -25.68 2.65
N THR A 27 22.19 -25.30 2.48
CA THR A 27 22.64 -23.91 2.74
C THR A 27 22.33 -22.91 1.63
N SER A 28 21.83 -23.35 0.47
CA SER A 28 21.43 -22.47 -0.64
C SER A 28 19.92 -22.25 -0.77
N ALA A 29 19.11 -22.77 0.15
CA ALA A 29 17.70 -22.39 0.24
C ALA A 29 17.59 -21.01 0.89
N GLN A 30 17.78 -19.96 0.12
CA GLN A 30 17.39 -18.62 0.54
C GLN A 30 15.86 -18.62 0.74
N PRO A 31 15.36 -17.96 1.79
CA PRO A 31 13.93 -17.86 1.97
C PRO A 31 13.35 -17.15 0.74
N LEU A 32 12.44 -17.83 0.03
CA LEU A 32 11.70 -17.31 -1.13
C LEU A 32 10.71 -16.18 -0.78
N PHE A 33 10.72 -15.73 0.47
CA PHE A 33 9.90 -14.64 0.95
C PHE A 33 10.83 -13.46 1.30
N GLU A 34 11.11 -12.60 0.33
CA GLU A 34 11.56 -11.25 0.62
C GLU A 34 10.42 -10.54 1.34
N ASN A 35 10.67 -10.06 2.55
CA ASN A 35 9.74 -9.16 3.22
C ASN A 35 9.61 -7.91 2.34
N PRO A 36 8.39 -7.46 1.99
CA PRO A 36 8.21 -6.28 1.17
C PRO A 36 8.89 -5.08 1.84
N VAL A 37 9.75 -4.40 1.08
CA VAL A 37 10.42 -3.19 1.54
C VAL A 37 9.41 -2.05 1.45
N ILE A 38 8.88 -1.62 2.60
CA ILE A 38 7.92 -0.51 2.66
C ILE A 38 8.67 0.81 2.58
N GLU A 39 8.40 1.55 1.54
CA GLU A 39 8.98 2.86 1.26
C GLU A 39 7.95 3.99 1.32
N THR A 40 8.47 5.22 1.26
CA THR A 40 7.65 6.43 1.23
C THR A 40 8.13 7.34 0.10
N LYS A 41 7.20 7.76 -0.76
CA LYS A 41 7.45 8.66 -1.89
C LYS A 41 6.60 9.92 -1.74
N LYS A 42 7.25 11.09 -1.60
CA LYS A 42 6.57 12.39 -1.64
C LYS A 42 6.54 12.91 -3.06
N ILE A 43 5.38 13.39 -3.51
CA ILE A 43 5.19 14.01 -4.82
C ILE A 43 4.70 15.44 -4.58
N ASP A 44 5.53 16.41 -4.92
CA ASP A 44 5.15 17.81 -4.88
C ASP A 44 4.41 18.17 -6.19
N LEU A 45 3.31 18.90 -6.06
CA LEU A 45 2.41 19.24 -7.17
C LEU A 45 2.58 20.70 -7.54
N ALA A 46 2.81 20.97 -8.83
CA ALA A 46 3.05 22.32 -9.34
C ALA A 46 1.77 23.18 -9.39
N GLU A 47 0.60 22.56 -9.48
CA GLU A 47 -0.68 23.21 -9.64
C GLU A 47 -1.57 23.01 -8.41
N SER A 48 -2.38 24.01 -8.09
CA SER A 48 -3.44 23.88 -7.06
C SER A 48 -4.61 23.05 -7.58
N PHE A 49 -5.31 22.39 -6.66
CA PHE A 49 -6.47 21.57 -6.93
C PHE A 49 -7.46 21.66 -5.76
N ASN A 50 -8.73 21.40 -6.05
CA ASN A 50 -9.79 21.29 -5.05
C ASN A 50 -10.61 19.99 -5.21
N LYS A 51 -10.33 19.20 -6.22
CA LYS A 51 -10.95 17.90 -6.46
C LYS A 51 -9.88 16.82 -6.48
N ILE A 52 -10.20 15.68 -5.91
CA ILE A 52 -9.29 14.51 -5.89
C ILE A 52 -10.03 13.30 -6.46
N GLU A 53 -9.33 12.56 -7.28
CA GLU A 53 -9.76 11.26 -7.79
C GLU A 53 -8.69 10.21 -7.49
N VAL A 54 -9.07 9.15 -6.77
CA VAL A 54 -8.18 8.03 -6.44
C VAL A 54 -8.68 6.78 -7.15
N ARG A 55 -7.78 6.11 -7.85
CA ARG A 55 -8.06 4.86 -8.57
C ARG A 55 -7.18 3.74 -8.06
N GLY A 56 -7.78 2.59 -7.79
CA GLY A 56 -7.13 1.40 -7.22
C GLY A 56 -7.39 1.25 -5.73
N ASP A 57 -6.91 0.15 -5.18
CA ASP A 57 -7.12 -0.23 -3.79
C ASP A 57 -6.13 0.50 -2.88
N ALA A 58 -6.62 1.20 -1.87
CA ALA A 58 -5.76 2.02 -1.01
C ALA A 58 -6.39 2.36 0.34
N ILE A 59 -5.53 2.64 1.32
CA ILE A 59 -5.88 3.39 2.52
C ILE A 59 -5.61 4.87 2.25
N ILE A 60 -6.63 5.70 2.27
CA ILE A 60 -6.55 7.14 2.04
C ILE A 60 -6.60 7.85 3.38
N ILE A 61 -5.59 8.65 3.68
CA ILE A 61 -5.52 9.44 4.90
C ILE A 61 -5.59 10.93 4.55
N LEU A 62 -6.72 11.55 4.87
CA LEU A 62 -6.88 13.00 4.74
C LEU A 62 -6.16 13.70 5.88
N THR A 63 -5.29 14.67 5.56
CA THR A 63 -4.48 15.40 6.54
C THR A 63 -4.39 16.89 6.26
N ASN A 64 -4.38 17.69 7.31
CA ASN A 64 -4.15 19.14 7.21
C ASN A 64 -2.64 19.50 7.15
N ASN A 65 -1.75 18.53 7.33
CA ASN A 65 -0.31 18.75 7.38
C ASN A 65 0.36 18.79 5.98
N LEU A 66 -0.40 18.53 4.93
CA LEU A 66 0.05 18.62 3.55
C LEU A 66 -0.63 19.80 2.87
N THR A 67 0.13 20.45 1.98
CA THR A 67 -0.42 21.49 1.10
C THR A 67 -0.17 21.09 -0.35
N ASN A 68 0.01 21.39 -1.32
CA ASN A 68 0.30 20.98 -2.70
C ASN A 68 1.25 19.77 -2.83
N SER A 69 1.04 18.74 -2.02
CA SER A 69 1.83 17.51 -2.11
C SER A 69 1.01 16.28 -1.73
N VAL A 70 1.43 15.13 -2.23
CA VAL A 70 0.90 13.80 -1.91
C VAL A 70 2.02 12.95 -1.36
N VAL A 71 1.75 12.16 -0.33
CA VAL A 71 2.70 11.17 0.17
C VAL A 71 2.13 9.79 -0.05
N LEU A 72 2.87 8.95 -0.76
CA LEU A 72 2.54 7.56 -1.04
C LEU A 72 3.43 6.66 -0.19
N ARG A 73 2.87 5.63 0.41
CA ARG A 73 3.59 4.64 1.19
C ARG A 73 3.13 3.24 0.80
N GLY A 74 4.06 2.37 0.49
CA GLY A 74 3.78 1.01 0.04
C GLY A 74 5.05 0.26 -0.28
N ASP A 75 4.90 -0.87 -0.95
CA ASP A 75 6.01 -1.61 -1.51
C ASP A 75 6.75 -0.77 -2.57
N ALA A 76 8.05 -0.95 -2.71
CA ALA A 76 8.88 -0.20 -3.66
C ALA A 76 8.36 -0.33 -5.11
N ASP A 77 8.02 -1.55 -5.54
CA ASP A 77 7.51 -1.83 -6.88
C ASP A 77 6.14 -1.16 -7.13
N ASP A 78 5.29 -1.13 -6.11
CA ASP A 78 4.00 -0.45 -6.16
C ASP A 78 4.18 1.08 -6.26
N LEU A 79 5.16 1.64 -5.54
CA LEU A 79 5.46 3.06 -5.58
C LEU A 79 6.04 3.54 -6.92
N GLU A 80 6.77 2.67 -7.64
CA GLU A 80 7.26 2.98 -9.00
C GLU A 80 6.10 3.13 -9.99
N GLN A 81 5.08 2.29 -9.89
CA GLN A 81 3.92 2.29 -10.77
C GLN A 81 2.89 3.36 -10.42
N ALA A 82 2.86 3.80 -9.15
CA ALA A 82 1.91 4.79 -8.67
C ALA A 82 2.19 6.18 -9.25
N THR A 83 1.12 6.88 -9.65
CA THR A 83 1.21 8.22 -10.20
C THR A 83 0.26 9.19 -9.51
N ALA A 84 0.70 10.46 -9.36
CA ALA A 84 -0.13 11.56 -8.91
C ALA A 84 0.07 12.76 -9.85
N ARG A 85 -1.00 13.28 -10.44
CA ARG A 85 -0.94 14.37 -11.41
C ARG A 85 -2.15 15.29 -11.26
N VAL A 86 -1.91 16.59 -11.35
CA VAL A 86 -3.00 17.59 -11.43
C VAL A 86 -3.33 17.87 -12.88
N LYS A 87 -4.62 17.92 -13.20
CA LYS A 87 -5.15 18.31 -14.49
C LYS A 87 -6.44 19.06 -14.30
N LYS A 88 -6.50 20.31 -14.76
CA LYS A 88 -7.68 21.18 -14.68
C LYS A 88 -8.28 21.28 -13.27
N GLY A 89 -7.41 21.53 -12.26
CA GLY A 89 -7.85 21.67 -10.87
C GLY A 89 -8.28 20.37 -10.19
N LYS A 90 -8.04 19.22 -10.82
CA LYS A 90 -8.29 17.88 -10.26
C LYS A 90 -7.00 17.10 -10.13
N LEU A 91 -6.68 16.66 -8.91
CA LEU A 91 -5.60 15.71 -8.64
C LEU A 91 -6.11 14.30 -8.96
N VAL A 92 -5.41 13.58 -9.81
CA VAL A 92 -5.66 12.17 -10.09
C VAL A 92 -4.50 11.34 -9.53
N VAL A 93 -4.80 10.46 -8.60
CA VAL A 93 -3.85 9.50 -8.04
C VAL A 93 -4.25 8.10 -8.52
N ASN A 94 -3.34 7.44 -9.21
CA ASN A 94 -3.49 6.02 -9.54
C ASN A 94 -2.62 5.24 -8.55
N ALA A 95 -3.25 4.49 -7.66
CA ALA A 95 -2.57 3.49 -6.86
C ALA A 95 -2.09 2.35 -7.76
N ALA A 96 -0.97 1.75 -7.42
CA ALA A 96 -0.52 0.55 -8.10
C ALA A 96 -1.52 -0.59 -7.88
N LYS A 97 -1.48 -1.56 -8.78
CA LYS A 97 -2.17 -2.82 -8.52
C LYS A 97 -1.39 -3.54 -7.43
N ASN A 98 -2.00 -3.68 -6.26
CA ASN A 98 -1.38 -4.32 -5.10
C ASN A 98 -1.19 -5.84 -5.34
N TYR A 99 -0.07 -6.22 -5.92
CA TYR A 99 0.30 -7.62 -6.11
C TYR A 99 1.00 -8.24 -4.88
N SER A 100 1.61 -7.41 -4.03
CA SER A 100 2.41 -7.87 -2.88
C SER A 100 1.57 -8.19 -1.65
N GLY A 101 0.26 -7.84 -1.64
CA GLY A 101 -0.60 -7.96 -0.46
C GLY A 101 -0.30 -6.91 0.63
N SER A 102 0.69 -6.04 0.43
CA SER A 102 0.97 -4.93 1.33
C SER A 102 -0.04 -3.80 1.15
N LYS A 103 -0.36 -3.08 2.23
CA LYS A 103 -1.33 -1.99 2.17
C LYS A 103 -0.70 -0.75 1.52
N PHE A 104 -1.29 -0.29 0.42
CA PHE A 104 -0.91 0.97 -0.20
C PHE A 104 -1.59 2.14 0.50
N ILE A 105 -0.82 3.09 1.02
CA ILE A 105 -1.33 4.22 1.81
C ILE A 105 -1.07 5.52 1.06
N ILE A 106 -2.11 6.36 0.95
CA ILE A 106 -2.07 7.65 0.27
C ILE A 106 -2.43 8.74 1.28
N TYR A 107 -1.49 9.64 1.59
CA TYR A 107 -1.76 10.83 2.38
C TYR A 107 -2.11 11.97 1.43
N LEU A 108 -3.28 12.57 1.63
CA LEU A 108 -3.83 13.64 0.79
C LEU A 108 -4.05 14.92 1.61
N PRO A 109 -3.76 16.10 1.04
CA PRO A 109 -4.08 17.36 1.69
C PRO A 109 -5.60 17.55 1.76
N ALA A 110 -6.11 17.92 2.92
CA ALA A 110 -7.54 18.10 3.16
C ALA A 110 -7.97 19.57 3.20
N GLY A 111 -7.05 20.51 3.41
CA GLY A 111 -7.39 21.91 3.71
C GLY A 111 -8.04 22.72 2.58
N SER A 112 -7.98 22.23 1.33
CA SER A 112 -8.49 22.96 0.16
C SER A 112 -9.40 22.12 -0.74
N ILE A 113 -9.73 20.90 -0.33
CA ILE A 113 -10.54 20.01 -1.16
C ILE A 113 -12.03 20.15 -0.86
N ASN A 114 -12.84 20.10 -1.90
CA ASN A 114 -14.30 20.04 -1.79
C ASN A 114 -14.90 18.77 -2.40
N SER A 115 -14.09 17.95 -3.08
CA SER A 115 -14.56 16.70 -3.69
C SER A 115 -13.47 15.62 -3.67
N LEU A 116 -13.86 14.43 -3.23
CA LEU A 116 -13.05 13.21 -3.29
C LEU A 116 -13.87 12.11 -3.97
N VAL A 117 -13.34 11.55 -5.04
CA VAL A 117 -13.93 10.40 -5.74
C VAL A 117 -12.97 9.22 -5.63
N THR A 118 -13.46 8.05 -5.26
CA THR A 118 -12.63 6.85 -5.16
C THR A 118 -13.18 5.72 -6.02
N PHE A 119 -12.27 5.03 -6.74
CA PHE A 119 -12.56 3.84 -7.54
C PHE A 119 -11.68 2.69 -7.04
N GLY A 120 -12.30 1.63 -6.57
CA GLY A 120 -11.60 0.46 -5.99
C GLY A 120 -12.00 0.21 -4.53
N ASN A 121 -11.33 -0.74 -3.88
CA ASN A 121 -11.54 -1.03 -2.47
C ASN A 121 -10.73 -0.03 -1.63
N THR A 122 -11.43 0.92 -0.98
CA THR A 122 -10.76 2.00 -0.27
C THR A 122 -11.17 2.10 1.20
N GLN A 123 -10.19 2.45 2.05
CA GLN A 123 -10.43 2.87 3.42
C GLN A 123 -10.06 4.35 3.54
N ILE A 124 -11.04 5.22 3.86
CA ILE A 124 -10.84 6.67 3.96
C ILE A 124 -10.85 7.06 5.43
N LEU A 125 -9.74 7.62 5.87
CA LEU A 125 -9.50 8.04 7.25
C LEU A 125 -9.12 9.51 7.29
N SER A 126 -9.24 10.16 8.46
CA SER A 126 -8.64 11.47 8.71
C SER A 126 -7.61 11.41 9.84
N SER A 127 -6.47 12.06 9.67
CA SER A 127 -5.45 12.18 10.71
C SER A 127 -5.79 13.23 11.79
N GLY A 128 -6.88 13.98 11.60
CA GLY A 128 -7.38 15.01 12.49
C GLY A 128 -8.76 15.46 12.08
N ILE A 129 -9.23 16.59 12.59
CA ILE A 129 -10.49 17.21 12.16
C ILE A 129 -10.25 17.95 10.86
N ILE A 130 -11.00 17.58 9.82
CA ILE A 130 -10.96 18.24 8.50
C ILE A 130 -11.83 19.50 8.56
N LYS A 131 -11.22 20.66 8.29
CA LYS A 131 -11.88 21.96 8.39
C LYS A 131 -12.08 22.57 7.01
N VAL A 132 -13.07 22.07 6.27
CA VAL A 132 -13.54 22.64 5.01
C VAL A 132 -15.04 22.82 5.07
N SER A 133 -15.56 23.88 4.43
CA SER A 133 -16.97 24.22 4.51
C SER A 133 -17.86 23.12 3.97
N ASP A 134 -17.45 22.55 2.82
CA ASP A 134 -18.20 21.54 2.11
C ASP A 134 -17.24 20.49 1.57
N LEU A 135 -17.51 19.23 1.90
CA LEU A 135 -16.77 18.08 1.38
C LEU A 135 -17.75 17.05 0.83
N GLU A 136 -17.62 16.74 -0.43
CA GLU A 136 -18.35 15.65 -1.06
C GLU A 136 -17.43 14.47 -1.34
N ILE A 137 -17.84 13.28 -0.89
CA ILE A 137 -17.13 12.03 -1.12
C ILE A 137 -18.03 11.11 -1.93
N LEU A 138 -17.57 10.73 -3.12
CA LEU A 138 -18.22 9.75 -3.98
C LEU A 138 -17.44 8.44 -3.96
N LEU A 139 -18.07 7.37 -3.54
CA LEU A 139 -17.49 6.04 -3.43
C LEU A 139 -17.96 5.18 -4.62
N ALA A 140 -17.08 4.90 -5.57
CA ALA A 140 -17.40 4.07 -6.75
C ALA A 140 -16.87 2.62 -6.62
N GLY A 141 -16.73 2.14 -5.38
CA GLY A 141 -16.32 0.76 -5.05
C GLY A 141 -16.54 0.44 -3.58
N PRO A 142 -16.23 -0.79 -3.12
CA PRO A 142 -16.29 -1.17 -1.72
C PRO A 142 -15.44 -0.19 -0.89
N SER A 143 -16.01 0.39 0.16
CA SER A 143 -15.31 1.44 0.90
C SER A 143 -15.73 1.49 2.35
N HIS A 144 -14.74 1.76 3.21
CA HIS A 144 -14.96 2.10 4.61
C HIS A 144 -14.54 3.55 4.85
N VAL A 145 -15.41 4.37 5.45
CA VAL A 145 -15.13 5.79 5.71
C VAL A 145 -15.20 6.07 7.20
N SER A 146 -14.11 6.58 7.77
CA SER A 146 -14.00 7.01 9.16
C SER A 146 -13.25 8.33 9.22
N ILE A 147 -13.96 9.44 9.13
CA ILE A 147 -13.37 10.79 9.14
C ILE A 147 -14.03 11.67 10.18
N ARG A 148 -13.24 12.60 10.75
CA ARG A 148 -13.73 13.69 11.59
C ARG A 148 -13.76 14.97 10.78
N HIS A 149 -14.90 15.61 10.69
CA HIS A 149 -15.12 16.77 9.84
C HIS A 149 -15.92 17.87 10.56
N GLU A 150 -15.54 19.13 10.33
CA GLU A 150 -16.31 20.33 10.69
C GLU A 150 -16.81 20.94 9.38
N GLY A 151 -18.12 21.21 9.27
CA GLY A 151 -18.78 21.71 8.07
C GLY A 151 -19.77 20.71 7.47
N ASN A 152 -20.12 20.89 6.22
CA ASN A 152 -21.06 20.02 5.51
C ASN A 152 -20.29 18.84 4.88
N LEU A 153 -20.67 17.63 5.28
CA LEU A 153 -20.13 16.39 4.70
C LEU A 153 -21.25 15.66 3.97
N ARG A 154 -21.05 15.41 2.69
CA ARG A 154 -21.91 14.55 1.88
C ARG A 154 -21.14 13.33 1.43
N ILE A 155 -21.64 12.15 1.76
CA ILE A 155 -21.09 10.89 1.26
C ILE A 155 -22.14 10.27 0.35
N THR A 156 -21.75 10.03 -0.91
CA THR A 156 -22.58 9.33 -1.88
C THR A 156 -21.99 7.92 -2.04
N PRO A 157 -22.68 6.90 -1.50
CA PRO A 157 -22.16 5.55 -1.51
C PRO A 157 -22.36 4.87 -2.88
N GLY A 158 -21.37 4.06 -3.28
CA GLY A 158 -21.51 3.02 -4.27
C GLY A 158 -22.03 1.72 -3.66
N MET A 159 -21.80 0.58 -4.30
CA MET A 159 -22.12 -0.72 -3.72
C MET A 159 -21.02 -1.18 -2.74
N GLY A 160 -21.42 -1.78 -1.59
CA GLY A 160 -20.50 -2.39 -0.62
C GLY A 160 -19.74 -1.38 0.24
N TYR A 161 -20.42 -0.41 0.83
CA TYR A 161 -19.81 0.62 1.69
C TYR A 161 -20.13 0.39 3.17
N GLU A 162 -19.25 0.90 4.03
CA GLU A 162 -19.45 1.04 5.47
C GLU A 162 -19.03 2.46 5.90
N ILE A 163 -19.89 3.15 6.64
CA ILE A 163 -19.63 4.49 7.16
C ILE A 163 -19.62 4.43 8.68
N THR A 164 -18.51 4.85 9.28
CA THR A 164 -18.41 5.07 10.73
C THR A 164 -18.33 6.57 11.00
N ASP A 165 -19.37 7.14 11.58
CA ASP A 165 -19.40 8.55 11.94
C ASP A 165 -18.57 8.79 13.22
N GLY A 166 -17.51 9.55 13.08
CA GLY A 166 -16.62 9.94 14.19
C GLY A 166 -17.06 11.19 14.96
N ARG A 167 -18.30 11.65 14.82
CA ARG A 167 -18.83 12.79 15.60
C ARG A 167 -18.98 12.38 17.06
N LYS A 168 -18.29 13.09 17.93
CA LYS A 168 -18.51 13.16 19.37
C LYS A 168 -18.97 14.55 19.73
#